data_1662aebd5229a621544e6b278d33759b
#
_entry.id   1662aebd5229a621544e6b278d33759b
#
_cell.length_a   1.000
_cell.length_b   1.000
_cell.length_c   1.000
_cell.angle_alpha   90.00
_cell.angle_beta   90.00
_cell.angle_gamma   90.00
#
_symmetry.space_group_name_H-M   'P 1'
#
loop_
_entity.id
_entity.type
_entity.pdbx_description
1 polymer ?
#
loop_
_entity_poly.entity_id
_entity_poly.type
_entity_poly.pdbx_seq_one_letter_code
_entity_poly.pdbx_strand_id
1 'polypeptide(L)'
;DTVSTPGPLMISITAFGRLPQGTMVHRAGAQAGDRVFVTGTIGDAALGLDVLQGGPVAAALADDAAGRDFLAARYRVPQPRNALARAVRAHASAAMDVSDGLAGDLAKLCAASGVTAVINVPSVPLSSAAAGLLARKAIGIETLIAGGDDYELLCAVPSDRADAFLREARQAKVTVTAIGGLIAGSSPPSFLDGQGRELKLQRLSYSHF
;
A
#
# COMPACT_ATOMS: atom_id res chain seq x y z
N ASP A 1 8.47 -4.92 -29.36
CA ASP A 1 9.01 -4.22 -30.51
C ASP A 1 10.04 -3.20 -30.07
N THR A 2 11.03 -2.91 -30.88
CA THR A 2 12.08 -1.94 -30.55
C THR A 2 12.06 -0.80 -31.56
N VAL A 3 11.97 0.41 -31.05
CA VAL A 3 11.98 1.64 -31.87
C VAL A 3 13.18 2.51 -31.47
N SER A 4 13.72 3.23 -32.46
CA SER A 4 14.79 4.21 -32.20
C SER A 4 14.15 5.59 -32.02
N THR A 5 14.54 6.29 -30.96
CA THR A 5 14.11 7.69 -30.69
C THR A 5 15.33 8.59 -30.52
N PRO A 6 15.26 9.85 -30.92
CA PRO A 6 16.35 10.83 -30.66
C PRO A 6 16.35 11.38 -29.24
N GLY A 7 15.35 11.01 -28.42
CA GLY A 7 15.16 11.46 -27.04
C GLY A 7 15.72 10.49 -26.00
N PRO A 8 15.43 10.70 -24.73
CA PRO A 8 15.81 9.79 -23.66
C PRO A 8 15.16 8.42 -23.82
N LEU A 9 15.75 7.40 -23.19
CA LEU A 9 15.20 6.05 -23.19
C LEU A 9 13.75 6.07 -22.67
N MET A 10 12.83 5.51 -23.46
CA MET A 10 11.43 5.32 -23.10
C MET A 10 11.11 3.83 -23.11
N ILE A 11 10.51 3.33 -22.05
CA ILE A 11 10.03 1.95 -21.94
C ILE A 11 8.52 1.98 -21.73
N SER A 12 7.77 1.30 -22.61
CA SER A 12 6.32 1.10 -22.44
C SER A 12 6.03 -0.40 -22.37
N ILE A 13 5.30 -0.82 -21.34
CA ILE A 13 4.93 -2.21 -21.13
C ILE A 13 3.41 -2.33 -21.17
N THR A 14 2.90 -3.21 -22.04
CA THR A 14 1.48 -3.56 -22.07
C THR A 14 1.31 -5.00 -21.63
N ALA A 15 0.47 -5.21 -20.59
CA ALA A 15 0.18 -6.54 -20.07
C ALA A 15 -1.25 -6.95 -20.43
N PHE A 16 -1.41 -8.18 -20.92
CA PHE A 16 -2.72 -8.78 -21.20
C PHE A 16 -2.95 -9.96 -20.26
N GLY A 17 -4.19 -10.10 -19.76
CA GLY A 17 -4.57 -11.19 -18.88
C GLY A 17 -5.97 -11.71 -19.21
N ARG A 18 -6.26 -12.95 -18.78
CA ARG A 18 -7.59 -13.54 -18.86
C ARG A 18 -8.09 -13.87 -17.47
N LEU A 19 -9.34 -13.49 -17.21
CA LEU A 19 -10.05 -13.81 -15.96
C LEU A 19 -11.29 -14.64 -16.29
N PRO A 20 -11.73 -15.54 -15.42
CA PRO A 20 -13.06 -16.14 -15.55
C PRO A 20 -14.12 -15.04 -15.59
N GLN A 21 -15.17 -15.26 -16.38
CA GLN A 21 -16.25 -14.28 -16.54
C GLN A 21 -16.86 -13.93 -15.18
N GLY A 22 -17.07 -12.63 -14.94
CA GLY A 22 -17.70 -12.13 -13.70
C GLY A 22 -16.81 -12.16 -12.45
N THR A 23 -15.50 -12.46 -12.57
CA THR A 23 -14.60 -12.54 -11.42
C THR A 23 -13.60 -11.38 -11.33
N MET A 24 -13.76 -10.35 -12.15
CA MET A 24 -12.91 -9.17 -12.08
C MET A 24 -13.20 -8.37 -10.81
N VAL A 25 -12.18 -8.14 -10.00
CA VAL A 25 -12.26 -7.25 -8.85
C VAL A 25 -11.82 -5.86 -9.32
N HIS A 26 -12.71 -4.88 -9.12
CA HIS A 26 -12.46 -3.50 -9.53
C HIS A 26 -11.96 -2.68 -8.34
N ARG A 27 -11.44 -1.49 -8.63
CA ARG A 27 -11.18 -0.46 -7.61
C ARG A 27 -12.47 0.07 -6.98
N ALA A 28 -13.58 0.07 -7.73
CA ALA A 28 -14.93 0.38 -7.28
C ALA A 28 -15.66 -0.89 -6.85
N GLY A 29 -16.55 -0.79 -5.86
CA GLY A 29 -17.38 -1.92 -5.39
C GLY A 29 -17.26 -2.20 -3.90
N ALA A 30 -16.37 -1.49 -3.20
CA ALA A 30 -16.29 -1.54 -1.75
C ALA A 30 -17.56 -0.96 -1.10
N GLN A 31 -17.96 -1.50 0.04
CA GLN A 31 -19.19 -1.14 0.75
C GLN A 31 -18.89 -0.75 2.21
N ALA A 32 -19.79 0.06 2.78
CA ALA A 32 -19.76 0.30 4.22
C ALA A 32 -19.90 -1.02 4.99
N GLY A 33 -19.05 -1.22 6.00
CA GLY A 33 -18.94 -2.48 6.74
C GLY A 33 -17.83 -3.41 6.25
N ASP A 34 -17.24 -3.15 5.07
CA ASP A 34 -16.06 -3.88 4.63
C ASP A 34 -14.84 -3.54 5.50
N ARG A 35 -13.96 -4.51 5.67
CA ARG A 35 -12.67 -4.32 6.32
C ARG A 35 -11.62 -3.96 5.28
N VAL A 36 -10.69 -3.10 5.67
CA VAL A 36 -9.55 -2.68 4.84
C VAL A 36 -8.32 -3.49 5.19
N PHE A 37 -7.71 -4.09 4.18
CA PHE A 37 -6.50 -4.90 4.29
C PHE A 37 -5.40 -4.38 3.38
N VAL A 38 -4.15 -4.53 3.83
CA VAL A 38 -2.97 -4.34 2.97
C VAL A 38 -2.07 -5.56 3.04
N THR A 39 -1.34 -5.82 1.96
CA THR A 39 -0.29 -6.85 1.92
C THR A 39 1.06 -6.27 2.34
N GLY A 40 1.98 -7.13 2.76
CA GLY A 40 3.39 -6.78 3.02
C GLY A 40 3.57 -5.68 4.07
N THR A 41 4.47 -4.76 3.78
CA THR A 41 4.81 -3.58 4.61
C THR A 41 4.74 -2.29 3.79
N ILE A 42 4.37 -1.19 4.45
CA ILE A 42 4.07 0.10 3.82
C ILE A 42 5.17 1.11 4.12
N GLY A 43 5.54 1.91 3.11
CA GLY A 43 6.49 3.00 3.18
C GLY A 43 7.94 2.60 2.94
N ASP A 44 8.23 1.33 2.75
CA ASP A 44 9.60 0.85 2.55
C ASP A 44 10.23 1.40 1.27
N ALA A 45 9.45 1.49 0.18
CA ALA A 45 9.98 1.96 -1.10
C ALA A 45 10.31 3.46 -1.07
N ALA A 46 9.46 4.27 -0.45
CA ALA A 46 9.73 5.70 -0.28
C ALA A 46 11.02 5.94 0.53
N LEU A 47 11.24 5.16 1.60
CA LEU A 47 12.49 5.21 2.36
C LEU A 47 13.68 4.67 1.54
N GLY A 48 13.45 3.66 0.71
CA GLY A 48 14.46 3.09 -0.19
C GLY A 48 14.93 4.08 -1.24
N LEU A 49 14.05 4.90 -1.78
CA LEU A 49 14.40 5.99 -2.69
C LEU A 49 15.31 7.02 -1.99
N ASP A 50 14.94 7.44 -0.77
CA ASP A 50 15.77 8.36 0.02
C ASP A 50 17.18 7.77 0.30
N VAL A 51 17.25 6.49 0.66
CA VAL A 51 18.53 5.78 0.84
C VAL A 51 19.39 5.83 -0.43
N LEU A 52 18.78 5.57 -1.60
CA LEU A 52 19.50 5.57 -2.87
C LEU A 52 19.98 6.95 -3.30
N GLN A 53 19.27 7.98 -2.89
CA GLN A 53 19.62 9.38 -3.14
C GLN A 53 20.62 9.95 -2.12
N GLY A 54 21.01 9.19 -1.09
CA GLY A 54 21.88 9.65 -0.02
C GLY A 54 21.22 10.68 0.90
N GLY A 55 19.90 10.62 1.04
CA GLY A 55 19.12 11.55 1.84
C GLY A 55 19.18 11.31 3.35
N PRO A 56 18.32 11.99 4.14
CA PRO A 56 18.29 11.89 5.60
C PRO A 56 18.11 10.47 6.15
N VAL A 57 17.34 9.60 5.48
CA VAL A 57 17.16 8.20 5.88
C VAL A 57 18.46 7.41 5.74
N ALA A 58 19.23 7.64 4.65
CA ALA A 58 20.55 7.03 4.48
C ALA A 58 21.49 7.40 5.64
N ALA A 59 21.51 8.67 6.04
CA ALA A 59 22.29 9.14 7.19
C ALA A 59 21.82 8.52 8.52
N ALA A 60 20.51 8.44 8.73
CA ALA A 60 19.92 7.83 9.93
C ALA A 60 20.20 6.32 10.04
N LEU A 61 20.50 5.65 8.93
CA LEU A 61 20.86 4.23 8.86
C LEU A 61 22.35 4.01 8.63
N ALA A 62 23.24 4.97 8.94
CA ALA A 62 24.67 4.86 8.68
C ALA A 62 25.29 3.57 9.22
N ASP A 63 24.87 3.15 10.41
CA ASP A 63 25.34 1.94 11.10
C ASP A 63 24.44 0.70 10.87
N ASP A 64 23.39 0.81 10.04
CA ASP A 64 22.47 -0.29 9.70
C ASP A 64 22.52 -0.60 8.21
N ALA A 65 23.59 -1.28 7.79
CA ALA A 65 23.75 -1.68 6.39
C ALA A 65 22.62 -2.60 5.91
N ALA A 66 22.17 -3.53 6.77
CA ALA A 66 21.08 -4.46 6.42
C ALA A 66 19.75 -3.73 6.19
N GLY A 67 19.43 -2.75 7.03
CA GLY A 67 18.25 -1.90 6.85
C GLY A 67 18.31 -1.09 5.56
N ARG A 68 19.47 -0.49 5.25
CA ARG A 68 19.67 0.24 3.97
C ARG A 68 19.47 -0.66 2.76
N ASP A 69 20.12 -1.83 2.76
CA ASP A 69 20.05 -2.77 1.65
C ASP A 69 18.60 -3.29 1.44
N PHE A 70 17.91 -3.59 2.54
CA PHE A 70 16.50 -3.99 2.50
C PHE A 70 15.62 -2.91 1.86
N LEU A 71 15.69 -1.67 2.36
CA LEU A 71 14.87 -0.56 1.85
C LEU A 71 15.19 -0.25 0.38
N ALA A 72 16.47 -0.20 0.02
CA ALA A 72 16.90 0.00 -1.37
C ALA A 72 16.40 -1.11 -2.30
N ALA A 73 16.42 -2.36 -1.84
CA ALA A 73 15.89 -3.50 -2.58
C ALA A 73 14.36 -3.40 -2.77
N ARG A 74 13.61 -2.96 -1.75
CA ARG A 74 12.15 -2.76 -1.84
C ARG A 74 11.78 -1.74 -2.90
N TYR A 75 12.51 -0.64 -3.00
CA TYR A 75 12.30 0.35 -4.07
C TYR A 75 12.64 -0.20 -5.46
N ARG A 76 13.79 -0.88 -5.61
CA ARG A 76 14.28 -1.35 -6.91
C ARG A 76 13.50 -2.52 -7.49
N VAL A 77 12.98 -3.39 -6.61
CA VAL A 77 12.36 -4.65 -7.02
C VAL A 77 11.06 -4.86 -6.23
N PRO A 78 9.95 -4.31 -6.73
CA PRO A 78 8.63 -4.57 -6.16
C PRO A 78 8.34 -6.07 -6.06
N GLN A 79 7.57 -6.46 -5.05
CA GLN A 79 7.24 -7.87 -4.76
C GLN A 79 5.80 -8.18 -5.20
N PRO A 80 5.55 -8.63 -6.44
CA PRO A 80 4.20 -8.86 -6.93
C PRO A 80 3.48 -9.95 -6.11
N ARG A 81 2.25 -9.68 -5.70
CA ARG A 81 1.44 -10.55 -4.84
C ARG A 81 0.55 -11.52 -5.63
N ASN A 82 1.06 -12.06 -6.74
CA ASN A 82 0.33 -12.95 -7.66
C ASN A 82 -0.27 -14.17 -6.97
N ALA A 83 0.40 -14.72 -5.95
CA ALA A 83 -0.10 -15.85 -5.17
C ALA A 83 -1.44 -15.55 -4.46
N LEU A 84 -1.74 -14.26 -4.21
CA LEU A 84 -2.99 -13.83 -3.56
C LEU A 84 -4.16 -13.69 -4.55
N ALA A 85 -3.93 -13.74 -5.85
CA ALA A 85 -4.93 -13.44 -6.87
C ALA A 85 -6.24 -14.24 -6.73
N ARG A 86 -6.15 -15.51 -6.31
CA ARG A 86 -7.33 -16.34 -6.06
C ARG A 86 -8.15 -15.83 -4.87
N ALA A 87 -7.50 -15.56 -3.75
CA ALA A 87 -8.15 -15.06 -2.54
C ALA A 87 -8.80 -13.68 -2.78
N VAL A 88 -8.12 -12.78 -3.50
CA VAL A 88 -8.68 -11.47 -3.88
C VAL A 88 -9.96 -11.68 -4.70
N ARG A 89 -9.93 -12.50 -5.76
CA ARG A 89 -11.12 -12.76 -6.57
C ARG A 89 -12.27 -13.41 -5.81
N ALA A 90 -11.98 -14.26 -4.83
CA ALA A 90 -13.00 -14.97 -4.07
C ALA A 90 -13.66 -14.10 -2.99
N HIS A 91 -12.93 -13.16 -2.42
CA HIS A 91 -13.35 -12.51 -1.18
C HIS A 91 -13.41 -10.99 -1.24
N ALA A 92 -12.58 -10.32 -2.05
CA ALA A 92 -12.55 -8.86 -2.07
C ALA A 92 -13.73 -8.27 -2.84
N SER A 93 -14.33 -7.21 -2.32
CA SER A 93 -15.33 -6.37 -2.96
C SER A 93 -14.68 -5.32 -3.86
N ALA A 94 -13.49 -4.82 -3.47
CA ALA A 94 -12.66 -3.93 -4.26
C ALA A 94 -11.17 -4.17 -3.96
N ALA A 95 -10.32 -3.91 -4.93
CA ALA A 95 -8.87 -3.97 -4.75
C ALA A 95 -8.14 -3.04 -5.73
N MET A 96 -6.96 -2.56 -5.30
CA MET A 96 -5.99 -1.84 -6.13
C MET A 96 -4.59 -2.02 -5.55
N ASP A 97 -3.59 -1.59 -6.29
CA ASP A 97 -2.22 -1.47 -5.80
C ASP A 97 -2.02 -0.20 -4.96
N VAL A 98 -0.95 -0.18 -4.18
CA VAL A 98 -0.44 0.98 -3.45
C VAL A 98 0.78 1.50 -4.21
N SER A 99 0.56 2.44 -5.13
CA SER A 99 1.59 3.03 -6.00
C SER A 99 1.94 4.46 -5.62
N ASP A 100 0.95 5.27 -5.27
CA ASP A 100 1.14 6.69 -4.93
C ASP A 100 1.13 6.94 -3.41
N GLY A 101 1.02 5.88 -2.64
CA GLY A 101 0.95 5.88 -1.18
C GLY A 101 -0.39 5.44 -0.64
N LEU A 102 -0.36 4.74 0.49
CA LEU A 102 -1.55 4.13 1.11
C LEU A 102 -2.69 5.15 1.30
N ALA A 103 -2.38 6.35 1.78
CA ALA A 103 -3.42 7.35 2.07
C ALA A 103 -4.12 7.83 0.79
N GLY A 104 -3.35 8.12 -0.27
CA GLY A 104 -3.89 8.59 -1.54
C GLY A 104 -4.64 7.51 -2.31
N ASP A 105 -4.10 6.29 -2.34
CA ASP A 105 -4.73 5.19 -3.05
C ASP A 105 -6.00 4.71 -2.36
N LEU A 106 -6.02 4.69 -1.01
CA LEU A 106 -7.24 4.46 -0.25
C LEU A 106 -8.31 5.53 -0.54
N ALA A 107 -7.92 6.80 -0.63
CA ALA A 107 -8.85 7.87 -0.98
C ALA A 107 -9.46 7.67 -2.38
N LYS A 108 -8.67 7.21 -3.35
CA LYS A 108 -9.15 6.86 -4.70
C LYS A 108 -10.10 5.67 -4.69
N LEU A 109 -9.81 4.62 -3.89
CA LEU A 109 -10.70 3.46 -3.73
C LEU A 109 -12.03 3.89 -3.10
N CYS A 110 -11.98 4.68 -2.03
CA CYS A 110 -13.16 5.22 -1.34
C CYS A 110 -14.03 6.06 -2.29
N ALA A 111 -13.43 7.01 -3.00
CA ALA A 111 -14.14 7.87 -3.94
C ALA A 111 -14.79 7.07 -5.07
N ALA A 112 -14.10 6.07 -5.63
CA ALA A 112 -14.62 5.21 -6.68
C ALA A 112 -15.78 4.32 -6.20
N SER A 113 -15.87 4.04 -4.90
CA SER A 113 -16.88 3.17 -4.29
C SER A 113 -18.01 3.95 -3.58
N GLY A 114 -17.91 5.27 -3.42
CA GLY A 114 -18.91 6.08 -2.71
C GLY A 114 -18.94 5.82 -1.19
N VAL A 115 -17.80 5.52 -0.61
CA VAL A 115 -17.62 5.25 0.83
C VAL A 115 -16.47 6.08 1.40
N THR A 116 -16.28 6.06 2.73
CA THR A 116 -15.07 6.57 3.38
C THR A 116 -14.44 5.49 4.26
N ALA A 117 -13.21 5.71 4.71
CA ALA A 117 -12.47 4.76 5.54
C ALA A 117 -12.05 5.37 6.88
N VAL A 118 -11.98 4.52 7.91
CA VAL A 118 -11.34 4.82 9.19
C VAL A 118 -10.19 3.83 9.36
N ILE A 119 -8.96 4.34 9.38
CA ILE A 119 -7.73 3.56 9.47
C ILE A 119 -7.10 3.73 10.85
N ASN A 120 -6.77 2.61 11.48
CA ASN A 120 -5.97 2.56 12.69
C ASN A 120 -4.49 2.54 12.30
N VAL A 121 -3.81 3.67 12.37
CA VAL A 121 -2.43 3.83 11.94
C VAL A 121 -1.46 2.88 12.65
N PRO A 122 -1.58 2.58 13.96
CA PRO A 122 -0.79 1.55 14.61
C PRO A 122 -0.90 0.15 14.02
N SER A 123 -1.98 -0.14 13.28
CA SER A 123 -2.17 -1.43 12.60
C SER A 123 -1.54 -1.48 11.19
N VAL A 124 -1.06 -0.36 10.66
CA VAL A 124 -0.36 -0.35 9.37
C VAL A 124 0.95 -1.13 9.51
N PRO A 125 1.16 -2.19 8.72
CA PRO A 125 2.35 -3.02 8.85
C PRO A 125 3.59 -2.27 8.36
N LEU A 126 4.62 -2.22 9.20
CA LEU A 126 5.91 -1.61 8.91
C LEU A 126 7.01 -2.67 8.94
N SER A 127 8.03 -2.51 8.12
CA SER A 127 9.26 -3.29 8.25
C SER A 127 10.01 -2.92 9.53
N SER A 128 10.92 -3.77 9.98
CA SER A 128 11.76 -3.47 11.14
C SER A 128 12.62 -2.21 10.93
N ALA A 129 13.10 -1.97 9.71
CA ALA A 129 13.85 -0.76 9.36
C ALA A 129 12.98 0.49 9.47
N ALA A 130 11.78 0.49 8.88
CA ALA A 130 10.83 1.61 8.94
C ALA A 130 10.36 1.86 10.38
N ALA A 131 9.99 0.81 11.12
CA ALA A 131 9.57 0.91 12.51
C ALA A 131 10.69 1.48 13.40
N GLY A 132 11.94 1.06 13.19
CA GLY A 132 13.10 1.57 13.91
C GLY A 132 13.34 3.06 13.64
N LEU A 133 13.22 3.50 12.40
CA LEU A 133 13.33 4.92 12.01
C LEU A 133 12.22 5.76 12.65
N LEU A 134 10.98 5.26 12.62
CA LEU A 134 9.83 5.92 13.22
C LEU A 134 9.98 6.04 14.76
N ALA A 135 10.40 4.96 15.43
CA ALA A 135 10.56 4.92 16.89
C ALA A 135 11.59 5.93 17.40
N ARG A 136 12.70 6.12 16.67
CA ARG A 136 13.71 7.15 17.02
C ARG A 136 13.43 8.53 16.42
N LYS A 137 12.23 8.72 15.86
CA LYS A 137 11.76 10.00 15.27
C LYS A 137 12.67 10.55 14.14
N ALA A 138 13.37 9.67 13.45
CA ALA A 138 14.13 10.03 12.25
C ALA A 138 13.21 10.33 11.06
N ILE A 139 12.00 9.76 11.05
CA ILE A 139 10.94 10.02 10.08
C ILE A 139 9.59 10.21 10.79
N GLY A 140 8.63 10.84 10.12
CA GLY A 140 7.22 10.89 10.53
C GLY A 140 6.41 9.75 9.91
N ILE A 141 5.28 9.44 10.51
CA ILE A 141 4.35 8.42 9.99
C ILE A 141 3.80 8.80 8.60
N GLU A 142 3.63 10.09 8.33
CA GLU A 142 3.17 10.59 7.04
C GLU A 142 4.12 10.20 5.91
N THR A 143 5.43 10.19 6.14
CA THR A 143 6.43 9.75 5.16
C THR A 143 6.16 8.31 4.70
N LEU A 144 5.66 7.45 5.60
CA LEU A 144 5.36 6.05 5.30
C LEU A 144 4.03 5.90 4.57
N ILE A 145 2.95 6.49 5.10
CA ILE A 145 1.61 6.24 4.56
C ILE A 145 1.26 7.07 3.33
N ALA A 146 1.98 8.17 3.07
CA ALA A 146 1.85 8.99 1.87
C ALA A 146 3.04 8.84 0.90
N GLY A 147 3.99 7.96 1.20
CA GLY A 147 5.08 7.59 0.30
C GLY A 147 4.64 6.57 -0.73
N GLY A 148 5.13 6.70 -1.97
CA GLY A 148 4.76 5.82 -3.09
C GLY A 148 5.70 4.62 -3.30
N ASP A 149 5.43 3.91 -4.39
CA ASP A 149 6.24 2.81 -4.96
C ASP A 149 6.28 1.50 -4.16
N ASP A 150 5.41 1.31 -3.17
CA ASP A 150 5.37 0.04 -2.40
C ASP A 150 4.88 -1.13 -3.26
N TYR A 151 3.94 -0.89 -4.18
CA TYR A 151 3.29 -1.90 -5.04
C TYR A 151 2.73 -3.09 -4.27
N GLU A 152 2.27 -2.83 -3.05
CA GLU A 152 1.47 -3.77 -2.27
C GLU A 152 0.00 -3.72 -2.70
N LEU A 153 -0.82 -4.66 -2.24
CA LEU A 153 -2.25 -4.66 -2.54
C LEU A 153 -3.04 -4.03 -1.38
N LEU A 154 -3.96 -3.15 -1.74
CA LEU A 154 -5.01 -2.61 -0.88
C LEU A 154 -6.33 -3.29 -1.26
N CYS A 155 -6.99 -3.94 -0.29
CA CYS A 155 -8.22 -4.70 -0.51
C CYS A 155 -9.32 -4.26 0.47
N ALA A 156 -10.53 -4.08 -0.03
CA ALA A 156 -11.74 -4.04 0.77
C ALA A 156 -12.38 -5.45 0.74
N VAL A 157 -12.72 -5.98 1.91
CA VAL A 157 -13.26 -7.34 2.04
C VAL A 157 -14.47 -7.30 2.99
N PRO A 158 -15.64 -7.84 2.58
CA PRO A 158 -16.79 -7.98 3.45
C PRO A 158 -16.42 -8.66 4.76
N SER A 159 -16.96 -8.15 5.88
CA SER A 159 -16.57 -8.61 7.22
C SER A 159 -16.83 -10.11 7.43
N ASP A 160 -17.86 -10.67 6.81
CA ASP A 160 -18.19 -12.10 6.84
C ASP A 160 -17.22 -12.98 6.05
N ARG A 161 -16.46 -12.39 5.11
CA ARG A 161 -15.44 -13.08 4.28
C ARG A 161 -14.01 -12.86 4.79
N ALA A 162 -13.81 -11.98 5.75
CA ALA A 162 -12.48 -11.57 6.23
C ALA A 162 -11.63 -12.74 6.72
N ASP A 163 -12.21 -13.65 7.50
CA ASP A 163 -11.49 -14.81 8.03
C ASP A 163 -11.10 -15.81 6.94
N ALA A 164 -11.98 -16.00 5.94
CA ALA A 164 -11.66 -16.85 4.79
C ALA A 164 -10.53 -16.24 3.96
N PHE A 165 -10.57 -14.95 3.70
CA PHE A 165 -9.52 -14.21 3.01
C PHE A 165 -8.16 -14.36 3.72
N LEU A 166 -8.13 -14.16 5.04
CA LEU A 166 -6.90 -14.31 5.83
C LEU A 166 -6.37 -15.76 5.85
N ARG A 167 -7.25 -16.77 5.86
CA ARG A 167 -6.82 -18.17 5.76
C ARG A 167 -6.18 -18.46 4.42
N GLU A 168 -6.79 -18.03 3.31
CA GLU A 168 -6.22 -18.23 1.98
C GLU A 168 -4.93 -17.45 1.77
N ALA A 169 -4.82 -16.23 2.33
CA ALA A 169 -3.58 -15.45 2.30
C ALA A 169 -2.42 -16.20 3.00
N ARG A 170 -2.68 -16.78 4.19
CA ARG A 170 -1.69 -17.63 4.88
C ARG A 170 -1.27 -18.84 4.06
N GLN A 171 -2.21 -19.51 3.39
CA GLN A 171 -1.90 -20.65 2.51
C GLN A 171 -1.06 -20.21 1.31
N ALA A 172 -1.32 -19.03 0.79
CA ALA A 172 -0.53 -18.40 -0.28
C ALA A 172 0.83 -17.85 0.19
N LYS A 173 1.12 -17.92 1.51
CA LYS A 173 2.33 -17.33 2.14
C LYS A 173 2.48 -15.83 1.87
N VAL A 174 1.36 -15.12 1.77
CA VAL A 174 1.33 -13.65 1.65
C VAL A 174 0.85 -13.07 2.97
N THR A 175 1.66 -12.20 3.56
CA THR A 175 1.26 -11.45 4.75
C THR A 175 0.18 -10.45 4.37
N VAL A 176 -0.94 -10.49 5.09
CA VAL A 176 -2.07 -9.56 4.93
C VAL A 176 -2.48 -9.06 6.29
N THR A 177 -2.62 -7.76 6.43
CA THR A 177 -2.93 -7.08 7.69
C THR A 177 -4.21 -6.26 7.56
N ALA A 178 -5.13 -6.43 8.50
CA ALA A 178 -6.30 -5.56 8.63
C ALA A 178 -5.87 -4.22 9.26
N ILE A 179 -6.15 -3.11 8.58
CA ILE A 179 -5.72 -1.78 9.02
C ILE A 179 -6.87 -0.84 9.39
N GLY A 180 -8.12 -1.24 9.11
CA GLY A 180 -9.30 -0.43 9.41
C GLY A 180 -10.57 -0.98 8.77
N GLY A 181 -11.53 -0.09 8.54
CA GLY A 181 -12.82 -0.43 7.95
C GLY A 181 -13.42 0.70 7.15
N LEU A 182 -14.40 0.37 6.32
CA LEU A 182 -15.16 1.30 5.51
C LEU A 182 -16.48 1.63 6.16
N ILE A 183 -16.88 2.88 6.08
CA ILE A 183 -18.15 3.40 6.58
C ILE A 183 -18.87 4.19 5.49
N ALA A 184 -20.16 4.40 5.67
CA ALA A 184 -20.94 5.26 4.78
C ALA A 184 -20.42 6.71 4.85
N GLY A 185 -20.26 7.34 3.70
CA GLY A 185 -19.78 8.72 3.60
C GLY A 185 -19.00 8.97 2.32
N SER A 186 -18.73 10.25 2.06
CA SER A 186 -17.94 10.70 0.91
C SER A 186 -16.74 11.58 1.31
N SER A 187 -16.47 11.67 2.62
CA SER A 187 -15.30 12.39 3.13
C SER A 187 -14.01 11.65 2.78
N PRO A 188 -12.86 12.33 2.71
CA PRO A 188 -11.57 11.66 2.66
C PRO A 188 -11.40 10.66 3.82
N PRO A 189 -10.59 9.60 3.65
CA PRO A 189 -10.27 8.66 4.72
C PRO A 189 -9.67 9.34 5.95
N SER A 190 -10.09 8.92 7.14
CA SER A 190 -9.51 9.34 8.42
C SER A 190 -8.46 8.35 8.90
N PHE A 191 -7.34 8.87 9.39
CA PHE A 191 -6.23 8.11 9.94
C PHE A 191 -6.10 8.39 11.43
N LEU A 192 -6.34 7.38 12.27
CA LEU A 192 -6.36 7.53 13.74
C LEU A 192 -5.05 7.04 14.35
N ASP A 193 -4.50 7.83 15.28
CA ASP A 193 -3.35 7.45 16.10
C ASP A 193 -3.71 6.40 17.17
N GLY A 194 -2.72 5.96 17.96
CA GLY A 194 -2.93 4.98 19.04
C GLY A 194 -3.84 5.44 20.19
N GLN A 195 -4.24 6.71 20.20
CA GLN A 195 -5.20 7.30 21.14
C GLN A 195 -6.57 7.56 20.49
N GLY A 196 -6.75 7.17 19.23
CA GLY A 196 -7.99 7.38 18.48
C GLY A 196 -8.18 8.83 17.99
N ARG A 197 -7.14 9.66 18.02
CA ARG A 197 -7.19 11.03 17.49
C ARG A 197 -6.84 11.02 16.01
N GLU A 198 -7.53 11.85 15.23
CA GLU A 198 -7.29 11.97 13.81
C GLU A 198 -5.95 12.67 13.52
N LEU A 199 -5.14 12.05 12.67
CA LEU A 199 -3.92 12.62 12.15
C LEU A 199 -4.24 13.56 10.98
N LYS A 200 -3.77 14.80 11.07
CA LYS A 200 -3.85 15.76 9.96
C LYS A 200 -2.67 15.53 9.02
N LEU A 201 -2.91 14.84 7.92
CA LEU A 201 -1.90 14.64 6.89
C LEU A 201 -1.78 15.90 6.03
N GLN A 202 -0.56 16.35 5.77
CA GLN A 202 -0.30 17.51 4.91
C GLN A 202 -0.49 17.16 3.44
N ARG A 203 -0.22 15.90 3.10
CA ARG A 203 -0.43 15.32 1.77
C ARG A 203 -0.92 13.88 1.89
N LEU A 204 -1.71 13.44 0.91
CA LEU A 204 -2.23 12.07 0.88
C LEU A 204 -1.41 11.13 -0.01
N SER A 205 -0.68 11.67 -0.99
CA SER A 205 0.08 10.89 -1.96
C SER A 205 1.37 11.58 -2.37
N TYR A 206 2.27 10.80 -2.91
CA TYR A 206 3.45 11.28 -3.60
C TYR A 206 3.01 11.95 -4.92
N SER A 207 3.65 13.07 -5.30
CA SER A 207 3.47 13.73 -6.59
C SER A 207 4.81 13.78 -7.31
N HIS A 208 4.82 13.35 -8.55
CA HIS A 208 5.98 13.43 -9.45
C HIS A 208 6.16 14.81 -10.09
N PHE A 209 5.20 15.75 -9.86
CA PHE A 209 5.15 17.08 -10.48
C PHE A 209 4.86 18.17 -9.47
#